data_a4d2edcd813f99d44abe8f226abd9373
#
_entry.id   a4d2edcd813f99d44abe8f226abd9373
#
_cell.length_a   1.000
_cell.length_b   1.000
_cell.length_c   1.000
_cell.angle_alpha   90.00
_cell.angle_beta   90.00
_cell.angle_gamma   90.00
#
_symmetry.space_group_name_H-M   'P 1'
#
loop_
_entity.id
_entity.type
_entity.pdbx_description
1 polymer ?
#
loop_
_entity_poly.entity_id
_entity_poly.type
_entity_poly.pdbx_seq_one_letter_code
_entity_poly.pdbx_strand_id
1 'polypeptide(L)'
;MALLCTGFWLCGAARADIYKFVDERGVMHVTNIPLSATPRSTGNRLTVRSAPVSRPSAGTSIKAPPTRYVEIVDEMARAYRVDAELIHALIRTESNYNASAVSHKGAVGLMQLMPATARRYGVVDARDAAQNIRGGVQYLRDLLDAFHHNLILTLAAYNAGEGAVARHGGVPPYAETTAYVAKVLDLYLRPGVN
;
A
#
# COMPACT_ATOMS: atom_id res chain seq x y z
N MET A 1 12.41 4.51 -54.12
CA MET A 1 12.54 3.47 -53.11
C MET A 1 12.56 4.15 -51.76
N ALA A 2 11.46 4.16 -51.03
CA ALA A 2 11.34 4.77 -49.70
C ALA A 2 11.24 3.64 -48.69
N LEU A 3 12.24 3.54 -47.79
CA LEU A 3 12.23 2.60 -46.66
C LEU A 3 11.47 3.23 -45.51
N LEU A 4 10.32 2.62 -45.17
CA LEU A 4 9.55 2.90 -43.95
C LEU A 4 10.17 2.10 -42.79
N CYS A 5 10.83 2.81 -41.85
CA CYS A 5 11.22 2.26 -40.55
C CYS A 5 10.05 2.35 -39.58
N THR A 6 9.35 1.24 -39.36
CA THR A 6 8.37 1.08 -38.30
C THR A 6 9.09 0.78 -36.99
N GLY A 7 9.28 1.82 -36.15
CA GLY A 7 9.78 1.68 -34.79
C GLY A 7 8.70 1.08 -33.89
N PHE A 8 8.88 -0.15 -33.46
CA PHE A 8 8.09 -0.82 -32.43
C PHE A 8 8.54 -0.30 -31.06
N TRP A 9 7.74 0.57 -30.43
CA TRP A 9 7.96 0.97 -29.05
C TRP A 9 7.46 -0.16 -28.16
N LEU A 10 8.39 -0.96 -27.63
CA LEU A 10 8.13 -1.86 -26.51
C LEU A 10 7.94 -0.98 -25.25
N CYS A 11 6.69 -0.77 -24.87
CA CYS A 11 6.32 -0.23 -23.56
C CYS A 11 6.67 -1.31 -22.53
N GLY A 12 7.89 -1.28 -22.00
CA GLY A 12 8.29 -2.10 -20.88
C GLY A 12 7.51 -1.67 -19.65
N ALA A 13 6.67 -2.55 -19.10
CA ALA A 13 6.06 -2.36 -17.81
C ALA A 13 7.16 -2.14 -16.78
N ALA A 14 7.25 -0.94 -16.22
CA ALA A 14 8.15 -0.61 -15.13
C ALA A 14 7.71 -1.43 -13.90
N ARG A 15 8.39 -2.53 -13.64
CA ARG A 15 8.29 -3.25 -12.37
C ARG A 15 8.91 -2.36 -11.30
N ALA A 16 8.13 -1.94 -10.34
CA ALA A 16 8.64 -1.30 -9.14
C ALA A 16 9.34 -2.37 -8.29
N ASP A 17 10.66 -2.41 -8.34
CA ASP A 17 11.45 -3.25 -7.45
C ASP A 17 11.37 -2.69 -6.04
N ILE A 18 11.07 -3.56 -5.07
CA ILE A 18 11.03 -3.17 -3.66
C ILE A 18 12.30 -3.65 -2.98
N TYR A 19 13.01 -2.71 -2.38
CA TYR A 19 14.25 -2.94 -1.67
C TYR A 19 14.01 -2.98 -0.16
N LYS A 20 14.55 -4.00 0.52
CA LYS A 20 14.50 -4.14 1.99
C LYS A 20 15.92 -3.98 2.53
N PHE A 21 16.09 -3.15 3.55
CA PHE A 21 17.34 -3.08 4.30
C PHE A 21 17.04 -2.83 5.79
N VAL A 22 17.97 -3.23 6.65
CA VAL A 22 17.91 -3.00 8.09
C VAL A 22 18.98 -1.97 8.42
N ASP A 23 18.62 -0.91 9.14
CA ASP A 23 19.59 0.10 9.56
C ASP A 23 20.40 -0.36 10.78
N GLU A 24 21.40 0.46 11.18
CA GLU A 24 22.31 0.16 12.30
C GLU A 24 21.58 0.06 13.66
N ARG A 25 20.33 0.53 13.74
CA ARG A 25 19.45 0.44 14.91
C ARG A 25 18.54 -0.79 14.87
N GLY A 26 18.68 -1.65 13.85
CA GLY A 26 17.85 -2.84 13.68
C GLY A 26 16.47 -2.56 13.08
N VAL A 27 16.22 -1.36 12.57
CA VAL A 27 14.96 -0.98 11.96
C VAL A 27 14.93 -1.46 10.50
N MET A 28 13.91 -2.22 10.14
CA MET A 28 13.70 -2.67 8.76
C MET A 28 13.12 -1.53 7.93
N HIS A 29 13.83 -1.17 6.88
CA HIS A 29 13.36 -0.23 5.88
C HIS A 29 12.96 -0.98 4.60
N VAL A 30 11.84 -0.57 3.99
CA VAL A 30 11.40 -1.05 2.68
C VAL A 30 11.16 0.17 1.80
N THR A 31 11.74 0.20 0.62
CA THR A 31 11.67 1.34 -0.30
C THR A 31 11.60 0.84 -1.74
N ASN A 32 10.92 1.60 -2.60
CA ASN A 32 10.93 1.40 -4.04
C ASN A 32 12.04 2.20 -4.75
N ILE A 33 12.88 2.91 -3.96
CA ILE A 33 14.01 3.69 -4.50
C ILE A 33 15.27 2.82 -4.43
N PRO A 34 16.02 2.63 -5.54
CA PRO A 34 17.28 1.90 -5.51
C PRO A 34 18.27 2.57 -4.54
N LEU A 35 18.93 1.77 -3.70
CA LEU A 35 19.92 2.26 -2.72
C LEU A 35 21.10 3.03 -3.34
N SER A 36 21.27 2.96 -4.67
CA SER A 36 22.27 3.74 -5.39
C SER A 36 21.95 5.23 -5.53
N ALA A 37 20.73 5.65 -5.20
CA ALA A 37 20.26 7.03 -5.33
C ALA A 37 20.35 7.85 -4.04
N THR A 38 20.77 7.25 -2.91
CA THR A 38 20.96 8.00 -1.65
C THR A 38 22.34 8.65 -1.61
N PRO A 39 22.50 9.93 -1.15
CA PRO A 39 23.78 10.55 -0.96
C PRO A 39 24.62 9.73 0.02
N ARG A 40 25.89 9.48 -0.36
CA ARG A 40 26.84 8.71 0.44
C ARG A 40 26.95 9.27 1.86
N SER A 41 26.42 8.54 2.82
CA SER A 41 26.89 8.57 4.20
C SER A 41 28.16 7.70 4.25
N THR A 42 29.25 8.32 4.68
CA THR A 42 30.58 7.75 4.77
C THR A 42 30.58 6.61 5.79
N GLY A 43 30.87 5.41 5.38
CA GLY A 43 31.26 4.33 6.33
C GLY A 43 30.41 3.06 6.22
N ASN A 44 31.10 2.07 5.76
CA ASN A 44 30.80 0.62 5.81
C ASN A 44 29.96 0.03 4.67
N ARG A 45 30.68 -0.72 3.85
CA ARG A 45 30.18 -1.48 2.70
C ARG A 45 29.34 -2.66 3.20
N LEU A 46 28.01 -2.44 3.30
CA LEU A 46 27.09 -3.54 3.54
C LEU A 46 26.95 -4.36 2.26
N THR A 47 27.46 -5.58 2.28
CA THR A 47 27.18 -6.56 1.25
C THR A 47 25.71 -6.95 1.33
N VAL A 48 24.91 -6.42 0.41
CA VAL A 48 23.53 -6.87 0.23
C VAL A 48 23.60 -8.30 -0.31
N ARG A 49 23.49 -9.29 0.55
CA ARG A 49 23.16 -10.65 0.14
C ARG A 49 21.70 -10.64 -0.30
N SER A 50 21.46 -10.72 -1.60
CA SER A 50 20.20 -11.15 -2.15
C SER A 50 19.96 -12.59 -1.69
N ALA A 51 19.38 -12.76 -0.51
CA ALA A 51 18.87 -14.06 -0.13
C ALA A 51 17.67 -14.35 -1.04
N PRO A 52 17.62 -15.50 -1.73
CA PRO A 52 16.41 -15.90 -2.41
C PRO A 52 15.31 -15.97 -1.34
N VAL A 53 14.23 -15.23 -1.54
CA VAL A 53 13.05 -15.33 -0.69
C VAL A 53 12.58 -16.77 -0.81
N SER A 54 12.86 -17.57 0.23
CA SER A 54 12.31 -18.90 0.36
C SER A 54 10.81 -18.77 0.26
N ARG A 55 10.20 -19.37 -0.77
CA ARG A 55 8.74 -19.43 -0.90
C ARG A 55 8.20 -19.94 0.43
N PRO A 56 7.30 -19.21 1.11
CA PRO A 56 6.54 -19.81 2.19
C PRO A 56 5.81 -21.00 1.60
N SER A 57 5.95 -22.14 2.26
CA SER A 57 5.28 -23.40 1.90
C SER A 57 3.78 -23.18 1.73
N ALA A 58 3.24 -23.87 0.73
CA ALA A 58 1.84 -23.95 0.37
C ALA A 58 0.88 -23.90 1.59
N GLY A 59 -0.19 -23.09 1.49
CA GLY A 59 -1.32 -23.36 2.33
C GLY A 59 -2.28 -22.28 2.73
N THR A 60 -2.23 -21.07 2.19
CA THR A 60 -3.38 -20.19 2.35
C THR A 60 -3.76 -19.62 0.99
N SER A 61 -4.72 -20.27 0.34
CA SER A 61 -5.35 -19.74 -0.85
C SER A 61 -6.02 -18.40 -0.48
N ILE A 62 -5.48 -17.30 -0.97
CA ILE A 62 -6.08 -16.00 -0.79
C ILE A 62 -7.33 -15.99 -1.67
N LYS A 63 -8.51 -15.92 -1.05
CA LYS A 63 -9.77 -15.85 -1.78
C LYS A 63 -9.79 -14.62 -2.68
N ALA A 64 -10.16 -14.76 -3.95
CA ALA A 64 -10.29 -13.65 -4.88
C ALA A 64 -11.21 -12.53 -4.32
N PRO A 65 -11.00 -11.27 -4.72
CA PRO A 65 -11.88 -10.17 -4.37
C PRO A 65 -13.32 -10.48 -4.81
N PRO A 66 -14.36 -10.10 -4.04
CA PRO A 66 -15.73 -10.21 -4.52
C PRO A 66 -15.93 -9.36 -5.76
N THR A 67 -16.43 -9.95 -6.85
CA THR A 67 -16.59 -9.32 -8.18
C THR A 67 -17.30 -7.96 -8.11
N ARG A 68 -18.29 -7.83 -7.23
CA ARG A 68 -19.04 -6.57 -7.02
C ARG A 68 -18.19 -5.37 -6.60
N TYR A 69 -16.99 -5.57 -6.09
CA TYR A 69 -16.09 -4.49 -5.67
C TYR A 69 -14.96 -4.22 -6.66
N VAL A 70 -14.68 -5.16 -7.56
CA VAL A 70 -13.58 -5.04 -8.53
C VAL A 70 -13.78 -3.81 -9.42
N GLU A 71 -14.97 -3.65 -10.01
CA GLU A 71 -15.26 -2.52 -10.89
C GLU A 71 -15.11 -1.16 -10.17
N ILE A 72 -15.61 -1.06 -8.91
CA ILE A 72 -15.51 0.17 -8.11
C ILE A 72 -14.03 0.46 -7.80
N VAL A 73 -13.27 -0.56 -7.42
CA VAL A 73 -11.84 -0.41 -7.12
C VAL A 73 -11.08 0.01 -8.37
N ASP A 74 -11.32 -0.61 -9.52
CA ASP A 74 -10.67 -0.27 -10.78
C ASP A 74 -10.97 1.16 -11.23
N GLU A 75 -12.22 1.61 -11.06
CA GLU A 75 -12.61 2.98 -11.33
C GLU A 75 -11.85 3.97 -10.44
N MET A 76 -11.82 3.73 -9.13
CA MET A 76 -11.14 4.60 -8.17
C MET A 76 -9.63 4.55 -8.35
N ALA A 77 -9.05 3.39 -8.65
CA ALA A 77 -7.64 3.22 -8.97
C ALA A 77 -7.21 4.12 -10.13
N ARG A 78 -7.98 4.12 -11.22
CA ARG A 78 -7.74 4.99 -12.37
C ARG A 78 -7.94 6.47 -12.03
N ALA A 79 -9.05 6.81 -11.35
CA ALA A 79 -9.40 8.19 -11.02
C ALA A 79 -8.35 8.87 -10.13
N TYR A 80 -7.84 8.15 -9.14
CA TYR A 80 -6.89 8.69 -8.16
C TYR A 80 -5.44 8.26 -8.38
N ARG A 81 -5.15 7.51 -9.46
CA ARG A 81 -3.80 7.01 -9.80
C ARG A 81 -3.17 6.23 -8.64
N VAL A 82 -3.94 5.34 -8.05
CA VAL A 82 -3.52 4.40 -7.01
C VAL A 82 -3.58 3.00 -7.60
N ASP A 83 -2.62 2.13 -7.24
CA ASP A 83 -2.61 0.75 -7.69
C ASP A 83 -3.82 -0.02 -7.14
N ALA A 84 -4.59 -0.67 -8.01
CA ALA A 84 -5.77 -1.44 -7.65
C ALA A 84 -5.44 -2.59 -6.67
N GLU A 85 -4.30 -3.25 -6.86
CA GLU A 85 -3.85 -4.32 -5.97
C GLU A 85 -3.56 -3.81 -4.55
N LEU A 86 -3.02 -2.59 -4.44
CA LEU A 86 -2.82 -1.95 -3.13
C LEU A 86 -4.15 -1.65 -2.46
N ILE A 87 -5.15 -1.17 -3.21
CA ILE A 87 -6.50 -0.92 -2.67
C ILE A 87 -7.12 -2.24 -2.20
N HIS A 88 -7.01 -3.30 -2.98
CA HIS A 88 -7.51 -4.63 -2.61
C HIS A 88 -6.81 -5.18 -1.35
N ALA A 89 -5.48 -5.02 -1.24
CA ALA A 89 -4.73 -5.42 -0.06
C ALA A 89 -5.18 -4.68 1.21
N LEU A 90 -5.46 -3.38 1.08
CA LEU A 90 -6.02 -2.55 2.17
C LEU A 90 -7.41 -3.03 2.56
N ILE A 91 -8.36 -3.14 1.64
CA ILE A 91 -9.73 -3.58 1.92
C ILE A 91 -9.73 -4.96 2.61
N ARG A 92 -8.88 -5.86 2.15
CA ARG A 92 -8.72 -7.19 2.76
C ARG A 92 -8.18 -7.11 4.18
N THR A 93 -7.22 -6.24 4.42
CA THR A 93 -6.63 -6.06 5.75
C THR A 93 -7.60 -5.43 6.72
N GLU A 94 -8.32 -4.40 6.28
CA GLU A 94 -9.23 -3.58 7.08
C GLU A 94 -10.51 -4.31 7.46
N SER A 95 -11.16 -4.93 6.50
CA SER A 95 -12.50 -5.48 6.71
C SER A 95 -12.69 -6.91 6.20
N ASN A 96 -11.69 -7.45 5.50
CA ASN A 96 -11.85 -8.68 4.71
C ASN A 96 -13.10 -8.63 3.79
N TYR A 97 -13.32 -7.45 3.15
CA TYR A 97 -14.46 -7.15 2.27
C TYR A 97 -15.83 -7.14 2.98
N ASN A 98 -15.88 -6.92 4.29
CA ASN A 98 -17.14 -6.72 5.02
C ASN A 98 -17.51 -5.22 5.04
N ALA A 99 -18.48 -4.82 4.20
CA ALA A 99 -18.94 -3.43 4.12
C ALA A 99 -19.61 -2.94 5.43
N SER A 100 -20.10 -3.86 6.27
CA SER A 100 -20.75 -3.54 7.54
C SER A 100 -19.78 -3.58 8.73
N ALA A 101 -18.48 -3.81 8.50
CA ALA A 101 -17.50 -3.90 9.57
C ALA A 101 -17.45 -2.60 10.38
N VAL A 102 -17.40 -2.73 11.71
CA VAL A 102 -17.22 -1.62 12.64
C VAL A 102 -16.15 -2.02 13.65
N SER A 103 -15.09 -1.21 13.78
CA SER A 103 -14.03 -1.46 14.75
C SER A 103 -14.42 -0.95 16.15
N HIS A 104 -13.73 -1.42 17.17
CA HIS A 104 -13.90 -0.90 18.55
C HIS A 104 -13.59 0.61 18.66
N LYS A 105 -12.78 1.15 17.76
CA LYS A 105 -12.45 2.59 17.69
C LYS A 105 -13.45 3.39 16.87
N GLY A 106 -14.48 2.73 16.30
CA GLY A 106 -15.52 3.37 15.49
C GLY A 106 -15.17 3.56 14.02
N ALA A 107 -14.14 2.92 13.48
CA ALA A 107 -13.89 2.86 12.04
C ALA A 107 -14.94 1.99 11.35
N VAL A 108 -15.40 2.38 10.15
CA VAL A 108 -16.55 1.76 9.48
C VAL A 108 -16.23 1.41 8.03
N GLY A 109 -16.76 0.25 7.59
CA GLY A 109 -16.87 -0.14 6.20
C GLY A 109 -15.63 -0.82 5.63
N LEU A 110 -15.58 -0.93 4.31
CA LEU A 110 -14.59 -1.71 3.57
C LEU A 110 -13.14 -1.28 3.85
N MET A 111 -12.90 0.03 3.88
CA MET A 111 -11.58 0.63 4.11
C MET A 111 -11.45 1.21 5.53
N GLN A 112 -12.37 0.86 6.46
CA GLN A 112 -12.35 1.22 7.87
C GLN A 112 -12.10 2.71 8.13
N LEU A 113 -12.96 3.54 7.56
CA LEU A 113 -12.83 4.98 7.73
C LEU A 113 -13.29 5.42 9.12
N MET A 114 -12.43 6.14 9.82
CA MET A 114 -12.85 6.84 11.04
C MET A 114 -13.87 7.95 10.69
N PRO A 115 -14.84 8.26 11.57
CA PRO A 115 -15.88 9.25 11.29
C PRO A 115 -15.34 10.63 10.85
N ALA A 116 -14.21 11.06 11.40
CA ALA A 116 -13.58 12.31 11.00
C ALA A 116 -13.02 12.24 9.57
N THR A 117 -12.38 11.13 9.20
CA THR A 117 -11.88 10.86 7.86
C THR A 117 -13.03 10.75 6.86
N ALA A 118 -14.08 10.01 7.20
CA ALA A 118 -15.28 9.90 6.36
C ALA A 118 -15.87 11.27 6.01
N ARG A 119 -16.04 12.14 7.02
CA ARG A 119 -16.52 13.52 6.80
C ARG A 119 -15.57 14.35 5.93
N ARG A 120 -14.24 14.26 6.16
CA ARG A 120 -13.23 15.00 5.37
C ARG A 120 -13.33 14.67 3.88
N TYR A 121 -13.63 13.42 3.53
CA TYR A 121 -13.73 12.95 2.14
C TYR A 121 -15.17 12.83 1.62
N GLY A 122 -16.14 13.48 2.29
CA GLY A 122 -17.52 13.57 1.81
C GLY A 122 -18.26 12.22 1.78
N VAL A 123 -17.89 11.28 2.65
CA VAL A 123 -18.58 10.01 2.84
C VAL A 123 -19.75 10.22 3.79
N VAL A 124 -20.96 10.13 3.27
CA VAL A 124 -22.21 10.31 4.03
C VAL A 124 -22.60 9.01 4.74
N ASP A 125 -22.52 7.89 4.02
CA ASP A 125 -22.71 6.54 4.57
C ASP A 125 -21.44 5.72 4.38
N ALA A 126 -20.73 5.48 5.47
CA ALA A 126 -19.51 4.68 5.45
C ALA A 126 -19.77 3.17 5.28
N ARG A 127 -21.02 2.70 5.31
CA ARG A 127 -21.40 1.32 4.95
C ARG A 127 -21.71 1.17 3.47
N ASP A 128 -21.97 2.27 2.77
CA ASP A 128 -22.07 2.25 1.32
C ASP A 128 -20.69 1.97 0.70
N ALA A 129 -20.61 0.90 -0.08
CA ALA A 129 -19.33 0.41 -0.61
C ALA A 129 -18.65 1.44 -1.53
N ALA A 130 -19.42 2.08 -2.41
CA ALA A 130 -18.85 3.02 -3.38
C ALA A 130 -18.33 4.29 -2.69
N GLN A 131 -19.11 4.83 -1.73
CA GLN A 131 -18.68 6.00 -0.96
C GLN A 131 -17.46 5.67 -0.10
N ASN A 132 -17.44 4.51 0.56
CA ASN A 132 -16.36 4.09 1.44
C ASN A 132 -15.06 3.89 0.66
N ILE A 133 -15.10 3.14 -0.46
CA ILE A 133 -13.93 2.93 -1.32
C ILE A 133 -13.44 4.27 -1.87
N ARG A 134 -14.32 5.11 -2.40
CA ARG A 134 -13.94 6.43 -2.92
C ARG A 134 -13.22 7.27 -1.85
N GLY A 135 -13.83 7.44 -0.67
CA GLY A 135 -13.23 8.24 0.40
C GLY A 135 -11.92 7.65 0.92
N GLY A 136 -11.84 6.31 1.03
CA GLY A 136 -10.63 5.62 1.45
C GLY A 136 -9.48 5.73 0.45
N VAL A 137 -9.77 5.65 -0.85
CA VAL A 137 -8.77 5.80 -1.91
C VAL A 137 -8.28 7.25 -2.00
N GLN A 138 -9.16 8.24 -1.83
CA GLN A 138 -8.75 9.65 -1.73
C GLN A 138 -7.80 9.87 -0.55
N TYR A 139 -8.16 9.36 0.63
CA TYR A 139 -7.29 9.44 1.80
C TYR A 139 -5.94 8.76 1.57
N LEU A 140 -5.94 7.55 0.99
CA LEU A 140 -4.71 6.85 0.64
C LEU A 140 -3.85 7.65 -0.35
N ARG A 141 -4.47 8.30 -1.35
CA ARG A 141 -3.78 9.15 -2.31
C ARG A 141 -3.10 10.33 -1.63
N ASP A 142 -3.83 11.06 -0.76
CA ASP A 142 -3.28 12.18 0.00
C ASP A 142 -2.08 11.73 0.86
N LEU A 143 -2.15 10.56 1.49
CA LEU A 143 -1.05 10.00 2.26
C LEU A 143 0.15 9.62 1.38
N LEU A 144 -0.08 9.02 0.20
CA LEU A 144 0.98 8.72 -0.75
C LEU A 144 1.72 9.99 -1.17
N ASP A 145 1.00 11.07 -1.40
CA ASP A 145 1.61 12.36 -1.75
C ASP A 145 2.35 12.98 -0.56
N ALA A 146 1.74 12.98 0.63
CA ALA A 146 2.34 13.53 1.85
C ALA A 146 3.65 12.82 2.24
N PHE A 147 3.74 11.52 2.00
CA PHE A 147 4.93 10.72 2.31
C PHE A 147 5.80 10.42 1.09
N HIS A 148 5.69 11.23 0.00
CA HIS A 148 6.52 11.11 -1.20
C HIS A 148 6.58 9.69 -1.76
N HIS A 149 5.42 9.01 -1.80
CA HIS A 149 5.27 7.62 -2.24
C HIS A 149 6.06 6.59 -1.42
N ASN A 150 6.49 6.94 -0.20
CA ASN A 150 7.02 5.97 0.74
C ASN A 150 5.87 5.11 1.27
N LEU A 151 5.68 3.94 0.66
CA LEU A 151 4.54 3.07 0.95
C LEU A 151 4.46 2.64 2.42
N ILE A 152 5.61 2.43 3.09
CA ILE A 152 5.64 2.03 4.49
C ILE A 152 5.12 3.14 5.40
N LEU A 153 5.59 4.37 5.19
CA LEU A 153 5.11 5.53 5.96
C LEU A 153 3.65 5.82 5.65
N THR A 154 3.24 5.66 4.40
CA THR A 154 1.83 5.79 3.97
C THR A 154 0.93 4.81 4.71
N LEU A 155 1.30 3.52 4.75
CA LEU A 155 0.52 2.48 5.44
C LEU A 155 0.53 2.67 6.95
N ALA A 156 1.66 3.08 7.52
CA ALA A 156 1.75 3.41 8.94
C ALA A 156 0.84 4.60 9.30
N ALA A 157 0.80 5.64 8.44
CA ALA A 157 -0.06 6.80 8.63
C ALA A 157 -1.54 6.45 8.43
N TYR A 158 -1.87 5.58 7.48
CA TYR A 158 -3.23 5.11 7.29
C TYR A 158 -3.79 4.45 8.56
N ASN A 159 -2.98 3.59 9.21
CA ASN A 159 -3.38 2.86 10.42
C ASN A 159 -3.28 3.71 11.70
N ALA A 160 -2.14 4.40 11.91
CA ALA A 160 -1.85 5.10 13.18
C ALA A 160 -2.16 6.61 13.13
N GLY A 161 -2.44 7.15 11.94
CA GLY A 161 -2.61 8.57 11.69
C GLY A 161 -1.30 9.31 11.38
N GLU A 162 -1.39 10.32 10.52
CA GLU A 162 -0.27 11.18 10.07
C GLU A 162 0.51 11.78 11.26
N GLY A 163 -0.22 12.24 12.29
CA GLY A 163 0.39 12.84 13.47
C GLY A 163 1.25 11.86 14.29
N ALA A 164 0.94 10.58 14.29
CA ALA A 164 1.77 9.58 14.95
C ALA A 164 3.09 9.38 14.19
N VAL A 165 3.02 9.25 12.86
CA VAL A 165 4.20 9.12 11.99
C VAL A 165 5.10 10.36 12.11
N ALA A 166 4.52 11.56 12.12
CA ALA A 166 5.26 12.80 12.27
C ALA A 166 5.96 12.90 13.62
N ARG A 167 5.28 12.57 14.73
CA ARG A 167 5.88 12.60 16.08
C ARG A 167 7.05 11.63 16.24
N HIS A 168 7.00 10.49 15.59
CA HIS A 168 8.06 9.48 15.68
C HIS A 168 9.13 9.60 14.58
N GLY A 169 8.94 10.52 13.62
CA GLY A 169 9.86 10.67 12.49
C GLY A 169 9.95 9.42 11.61
N GLY A 170 8.92 8.54 11.65
CA GLY A 170 8.91 7.25 10.97
C GLY A 170 7.73 6.39 11.40
N VAL A 171 7.84 5.08 11.18
CA VAL A 171 6.82 4.13 11.66
C VAL A 171 6.77 4.16 13.19
N PRO A 172 5.60 4.47 13.78
CA PRO A 172 5.48 4.45 15.24
C PRO A 172 5.75 3.04 15.78
N PRO A 173 6.41 2.92 16.96
CA PRO A 173 6.72 1.61 17.57
C PRO A 173 5.48 0.96 18.19
N TYR A 174 4.36 1.00 17.50
CA TYR A 174 3.13 0.36 17.91
C TYR A 174 3.05 -1.04 17.27
N ALA A 175 2.91 -2.08 18.08
CA ALA A 175 2.83 -3.46 17.60
C ALA A 175 1.69 -3.65 16.57
N GLU A 176 0.54 -2.99 16.79
CA GLU A 176 -0.59 -2.99 15.85
C GLU A 176 -0.18 -2.43 14.48
N THR A 177 0.48 -1.25 14.46
CA THR A 177 0.88 -0.58 13.20
C THR A 177 1.95 -1.35 12.46
N THR A 178 2.94 -1.89 13.17
CA THR A 178 4.00 -2.71 12.56
C THR A 178 3.41 -3.97 11.92
N ALA A 179 2.52 -4.66 12.61
CA ALA A 179 1.84 -5.85 12.10
C ALA A 179 0.92 -5.51 10.90
N TYR A 180 0.24 -4.37 10.95
CA TYR A 180 -0.60 -3.87 9.87
C TYR A 180 0.20 -3.64 8.59
N VAL A 181 1.28 -2.86 8.68
CA VAL A 181 2.16 -2.58 7.54
C VAL A 181 2.68 -3.88 6.92
N ALA A 182 3.17 -4.79 7.75
CA ALA A 182 3.66 -6.09 7.29
C ALA A 182 2.57 -6.90 6.56
N LYS A 183 1.34 -6.91 7.10
CA LYS A 183 0.21 -7.64 6.54
C LYS A 183 -0.22 -7.07 5.18
N VAL A 184 -0.35 -5.74 5.06
CA VAL A 184 -0.73 -5.12 3.79
C VAL A 184 0.33 -5.36 2.72
N LEU A 185 1.62 -5.20 3.07
CA LEU A 185 2.72 -5.46 2.14
C LEU A 185 2.78 -6.92 1.70
N ASP A 186 2.57 -7.87 2.61
CA ASP A 186 2.53 -9.30 2.29
C ASP A 186 1.41 -9.60 1.28
N LEU A 187 0.22 -9.03 1.45
CA LEU A 187 -0.89 -9.19 0.51
C LEU A 187 -0.63 -8.51 -0.83
N TYR A 188 -0.10 -7.29 -0.82
CA TYR A 188 0.17 -6.51 -2.02
C TYR A 188 1.28 -7.10 -2.90
N LEU A 189 2.30 -7.72 -2.27
CA LEU A 189 3.49 -8.22 -2.96
C LEU A 189 3.41 -9.70 -3.36
N ARG A 190 2.33 -10.39 -3.03
CA ARG A 190 2.13 -11.78 -3.46
C ARG A 190 1.72 -11.84 -4.92
N PRO A 191 2.54 -12.41 -5.82
CA PRO A 191 2.12 -12.62 -7.21
C PRO A 191 1.01 -13.68 -7.25
N GLY A 192 -0.13 -13.37 -7.84
CA GLY A 192 -1.13 -14.37 -8.19
C GLY A 192 -2.45 -14.33 -7.41
N VAL A 193 -2.94 -13.16 -7.07
CA VAL A 193 -4.33 -12.94 -6.58
C VAL A 193 -5.17 -12.26 -7.67
N ASN A 194 -4.96 -12.69 -8.93
CA ASN A 194 -5.85 -12.36 -10.05
C ASN A 194 -6.66 -13.60 -10.42
#